data_16b62cf9a28b6e06ebdedb57e04f1bb4
#
_entry.id   16b62cf9a28b6e06ebdedb57e04f1bb4
#
_cell.length_a   1.000
_cell.length_b   1.000
_cell.length_c   1.000
_cell.angle_alpha   90.00
_cell.angle_beta   90.00
_cell.angle_gamma   90.00
#
_symmetry.space_group_name_H-M   'P 1'
#
loop_
_entity.id
_entity.type
_entity.pdbx_description
1 polymer ?
#
loop_
_entity_poly.entity_id
_entity_poly.type
_entity_poly.pdbx_seq_one_letter_code
_entity_poly.pdbx_strand_id
1 'polypeptide(L)'
;MLKHYSHDGSVEIVCNKTDNSTKFVFYLGGDAYSAPAILISDGEASKLYYLHRDYLGSIVMLTDENGNIAERRYFDPWGQLIKVEDAAGNTLDKLTLLDRGFTGHEHLQTVGLINMNARLYDPALHRFLQPDNYVQEPLK
;
A
#
# COMPACT_ATOMS: atom_id res chain seq x y z
N MET A 1 5.07 10.09 -10.60
CA MET A 1 4.04 10.11 -9.55
C MET A 1 4.56 10.81 -8.32
N LEU A 2 3.78 11.70 -7.78
CA LEU A 2 4.15 12.48 -6.60
C LEU A 2 3.12 12.21 -5.52
N LYS A 3 3.60 11.93 -4.30
CA LYS A 3 2.72 11.68 -3.16
C LYS A 3 2.95 12.68 -2.05
N HIS A 4 1.88 13.07 -1.41
CA HIS A 4 1.91 13.89 -0.20
C HIS A 4 1.13 13.18 0.89
N TYR A 5 1.59 13.30 2.11
CA TYR A 5 0.96 12.65 3.25
C TYR A 5 0.54 13.71 4.26
N SER A 6 -0.61 13.52 4.90
CA SER A 6 -0.98 14.38 6.00
C SER A 6 -0.08 14.12 7.20
N HIS A 7 -0.06 15.09 8.12
CA HIS A 7 0.79 15.01 9.31
C HIS A 7 0.49 13.78 10.16
N ASP A 8 -0.79 13.43 10.27
CA ASP A 8 -1.23 12.29 11.09
C ASP A 8 -1.30 10.98 10.32
N GLY A 9 -0.94 10.96 9.04
CA GLY A 9 -0.95 9.76 8.23
C GLY A 9 -2.32 9.28 7.79
N SER A 10 -3.38 10.08 7.98
CA SER A 10 -4.73 9.67 7.63
C SER A 10 -5.11 9.94 6.18
N VAL A 11 -4.32 10.76 5.48
CA VAL A 11 -4.62 11.15 4.10
C VAL A 11 -3.36 11.03 3.27
N GLU A 12 -3.51 10.44 2.08
CA GLU A 12 -2.46 10.46 1.05
C GLU A 12 -3.01 11.15 -0.18
N ILE A 13 -2.22 12.02 -0.77
CA ILE A 13 -2.56 12.71 -2.02
C ILE A 13 -1.60 12.19 -3.08
N VAL A 14 -2.14 11.57 -4.11
CA VAL A 14 -1.35 10.97 -5.18
C VAL A 14 -1.57 11.79 -6.44
N CYS A 15 -0.52 12.42 -6.93
CA CYS A 15 -0.55 13.22 -8.15
C CYS A 15 0.13 12.44 -9.26
N ASN A 16 -0.58 12.19 -10.35
CA ASN A 16 -0.02 11.54 -11.51
C ASN A 16 0.27 12.61 -12.58
N LYS A 17 1.55 12.84 -12.82
CA LYS A 17 1.95 13.91 -13.75
C LYS A 17 1.75 13.52 -15.21
N THR A 18 1.61 12.23 -15.49
CA THR A 18 1.43 11.77 -16.86
C THR A 18 0.08 12.20 -17.43
N ASP A 19 -0.99 12.04 -16.66
CA ASP A 19 -2.34 12.41 -17.08
C ASP A 19 -2.90 13.57 -16.27
N ASN A 20 -2.07 14.18 -15.42
CA ASN A 20 -2.42 15.34 -14.61
C ASN A 20 -3.60 15.07 -13.66
N SER A 21 -3.75 13.84 -13.21
CA SER A 21 -4.82 13.46 -12.29
C SER A 21 -4.34 13.51 -10.85
N THR A 22 -5.28 13.73 -9.94
CA THR A 22 -5.02 13.74 -8.50
C THR A 22 -6.00 12.79 -7.82
N LYS A 23 -5.46 11.96 -6.95
CA LYS A 23 -6.25 10.99 -6.19
C LYS A 23 -6.01 11.22 -4.71
N PHE A 24 -7.09 11.22 -3.94
CA PHE A 24 -7.03 11.34 -2.48
C PHE A 24 -7.39 10.00 -1.87
N VAL A 25 -6.59 9.54 -0.92
CA VAL A 25 -6.87 8.33 -0.17
C VAL A 25 -7.01 8.71 1.30
N PHE A 26 -8.20 8.49 1.84
CA PHE A 26 -8.51 8.78 3.25
C PHE A 26 -8.58 7.46 4.00
N TYR A 27 -7.77 7.33 5.06
CA TYR A 27 -7.83 6.16 5.93
C TYR A 27 -8.85 6.42 7.03
N LEU A 28 -9.83 5.54 7.12
CA LEU A 28 -10.97 5.71 8.03
C LEU A 28 -10.87 4.73 9.19
N GLY A 29 -10.94 5.25 10.42
CA GLY A 29 -10.90 4.42 11.61
C GLY A 29 -9.49 4.06 12.06
N GLY A 30 -8.48 4.71 11.51
CA GLY A 30 -7.09 4.46 11.87
C GLY A 30 -6.16 5.14 10.88
N ASP A 31 -4.89 4.75 10.91
CA ASP A 31 -3.89 5.23 9.97
C ASP A 31 -3.67 4.19 8.86
N ALA A 32 -2.63 4.41 8.06
CA ALA A 32 -2.32 3.52 6.93
C ALA A 32 -2.05 2.07 7.35
N TYR A 33 -1.66 1.85 8.60
CA TYR A 33 -1.30 0.52 9.10
C TYR A 33 -2.43 -0.17 9.84
N SER A 34 -3.48 0.55 10.22
CA SER A 34 -4.53 0.02 11.09
C SER A 34 -5.94 0.23 10.58
N ALA A 35 -6.15 1.15 9.64
CA ALA A 35 -7.49 1.51 9.21
C ALA A 35 -8.22 0.31 8.61
N PRO A 36 -9.49 0.09 8.99
CA PRO A 36 -10.30 -0.97 8.40
C PRO A 36 -10.93 -0.58 7.07
N ALA A 37 -10.87 0.68 6.69
CA ALA A 37 -11.51 1.16 5.47
C ALA A 37 -10.76 2.35 4.89
N ILE A 38 -10.94 2.55 3.59
CA ILE A 38 -10.42 3.72 2.90
C ILE A 38 -11.50 4.33 2.01
N LEU A 39 -11.39 5.63 1.82
CA LEU A 39 -12.19 6.35 0.83
C LEU A 39 -11.23 6.88 -0.22
N ILE A 40 -11.46 6.50 -1.47
CA ILE A 40 -10.65 6.98 -2.59
C ILE A 40 -11.48 7.98 -3.38
N SER A 41 -10.94 9.18 -3.55
CA SER A 41 -11.64 10.27 -4.24
C SER A 41 -10.74 10.87 -5.31
N ASP A 42 -11.33 11.19 -6.46
CA ASP A 42 -10.63 11.93 -7.51
C ASP A 42 -11.03 13.41 -7.54
N GLY A 43 -11.78 13.85 -6.54
CA GLY A 43 -12.30 15.21 -6.45
C GLY A 43 -13.73 15.36 -6.92
N GLU A 44 -14.22 14.45 -7.73
CA GLU A 44 -15.61 14.47 -8.23
C GLU A 44 -16.42 13.29 -7.70
N ALA A 45 -15.82 12.11 -7.70
CA ALA A 45 -16.45 10.90 -7.23
C ALA A 45 -15.59 10.27 -6.15
N SER A 46 -16.22 9.52 -5.25
CA SER A 46 -15.50 8.81 -4.22
C SER A 46 -16.05 7.39 -4.08
N LYS A 47 -15.17 6.48 -3.69
CA LYS A 47 -15.53 5.07 -3.47
C LYS A 47 -14.98 4.62 -2.14
N LEU A 48 -15.79 3.87 -1.41
CA LEU A 48 -15.42 3.31 -0.13
C LEU A 48 -15.00 1.86 -0.33
N TYR A 49 -13.86 1.50 0.27
CA TYR A 49 -13.39 0.12 0.27
C TYR A 49 -13.07 -0.29 1.69
N TYR A 50 -13.37 -1.55 2.02
CA TYR A 50 -12.97 -2.15 3.28
C TYR A 50 -11.68 -2.91 3.06
N LEU A 51 -10.75 -2.75 4.00
CA LEU A 51 -9.44 -3.38 3.95
C LEU A 51 -9.44 -4.63 4.81
N HIS A 52 -9.05 -5.75 4.22
CA HIS A 52 -8.92 -7.01 4.94
C HIS A 52 -7.44 -7.30 5.12
N ARG A 53 -7.04 -7.43 6.37
CA ARG A 53 -5.63 -7.58 6.73
C ARG A 53 -5.41 -8.94 7.34
N ASP A 54 -4.22 -9.50 7.11
CA ASP A 54 -3.80 -10.70 7.82
C ASP A 54 -3.14 -10.29 9.15
N TYR A 55 -2.63 -11.29 9.87
CA TYR A 55 -2.07 -11.03 11.20
C TYR A 55 -0.77 -10.22 11.15
N LEU A 56 -0.13 -10.11 10.00
CA LEU A 56 1.04 -9.24 9.82
C LEU A 56 0.65 -7.81 9.49
N GLY A 57 -0.63 -7.54 9.30
CA GLY A 57 -1.11 -6.24 8.87
C GLY A 57 -1.07 -6.03 7.36
N SER A 58 -0.76 -7.07 6.60
CA SER A 58 -0.75 -6.99 5.14
C SER A 58 -2.17 -6.82 4.62
N ILE A 59 -2.33 -5.91 3.67
CA ILE A 59 -3.64 -5.69 3.04
C ILE A 59 -3.79 -6.72 1.92
N VAL A 60 -4.55 -7.77 2.20
CA VAL A 60 -4.66 -8.91 1.30
C VAL A 60 -5.92 -8.88 0.45
N MET A 61 -6.89 -8.05 0.80
CA MET A 61 -8.12 -7.96 0.03
C MET A 61 -8.79 -6.61 0.28
N LEU A 62 -9.37 -6.06 -0.77
CA LEU A 62 -10.24 -4.90 -0.68
C LEU A 62 -11.62 -5.32 -1.16
N THR A 63 -12.65 -4.96 -0.38
CA THR A 63 -14.05 -5.17 -0.79
C THR A 63 -14.72 -3.82 -0.93
N ASP A 64 -15.74 -3.76 -1.80
CA ASP A 64 -16.50 -2.54 -1.97
C ASP A 64 -17.58 -2.41 -0.88
N GLU A 65 -18.36 -1.35 -0.95
CA GLU A 65 -19.38 -1.08 0.05
C GLU A 65 -20.53 -2.10 0.03
N ASN A 66 -20.66 -2.89 -1.03
CA ASN A 66 -21.64 -3.95 -1.13
C ASN A 66 -21.10 -5.30 -0.69
N GLY A 67 -19.84 -5.37 -0.29
CA GLY A 67 -19.21 -6.60 0.14
C GLY A 67 -18.60 -7.42 -0.98
N ASN A 68 -18.59 -6.91 -2.21
CA ASN A 68 -17.97 -7.61 -3.34
C ASN A 68 -16.46 -7.40 -3.32
N ILE A 69 -15.72 -8.43 -3.75
CA ILE A 69 -14.27 -8.34 -3.82
C ILE A 69 -13.88 -7.38 -4.94
N ALA A 70 -13.14 -6.32 -4.60
CA ALA A 70 -12.64 -5.38 -5.58
C ALA A 70 -11.22 -5.74 -6.03
N GLU A 71 -10.40 -6.21 -5.11
CA GLU A 71 -9.02 -6.62 -5.42
C GLU A 71 -8.56 -7.59 -4.35
N ARG A 72 -7.84 -8.63 -4.79
CA ARG A 72 -7.22 -9.61 -3.89
C ARG A 72 -5.74 -9.70 -4.20
N ARG A 73 -4.90 -9.76 -3.15
CA ARG A 73 -3.45 -9.76 -3.29
C ARG A 73 -2.88 -10.98 -2.60
N TYR A 74 -1.86 -11.56 -3.24
CA TYR A 74 -1.17 -12.74 -2.74
C TYR A 74 0.30 -12.41 -2.59
N PHE A 75 0.83 -12.54 -1.38
CA PHE A 75 2.23 -12.29 -1.06
C PHE A 75 2.88 -13.58 -0.58
N ASP A 76 4.18 -13.75 -0.90
CA ASP A 76 4.94 -14.80 -0.25
C ASP A 76 5.33 -14.36 1.17
N PRO A 77 5.93 -15.24 1.98
CA PRO A 77 6.27 -14.87 3.34
C PRO A 77 7.26 -13.72 3.47
N TRP A 78 7.99 -13.42 2.40
CA TRP A 78 8.98 -12.35 2.38
C TRP A 78 8.42 -11.03 1.86
N GLY A 79 7.17 -11.03 1.41
CA GLY A 79 6.53 -9.82 0.91
C GLY A 79 6.56 -9.65 -0.59
N GLN A 80 7.09 -10.63 -1.32
CA GLN A 80 7.06 -10.60 -2.77
C GLN A 80 5.62 -10.77 -3.24
N LEU A 81 5.17 -9.87 -4.09
CA LEU A 81 3.83 -9.96 -4.66
C LEU A 81 3.80 -11.11 -5.68
N ILE A 82 2.97 -12.11 -5.40
CA ILE A 82 2.84 -13.28 -6.28
C ILE A 82 1.87 -12.98 -7.39
N LYS A 83 0.69 -12.47 -7.05
CA LYS A 83 -0.31 -12.07 -8.04
C LYS A 83 -1.34 -11.16 -7.39
N VAL A 84 -2.07 -10.46 -8.24
CA VAL A 84 -3.23 -9.66 -7.86
C VAL A 84 -4.39 -10.12 -8.72
N GLU A 85 -5.58 -10.20 -8.12
CA GLU A 85 -6.80 -10.50 -8.86
C GLU A 85 -7.76 -9.33 -8.76
N ASP A 86 -8.39 -8.97 -9.88
CA ASP A 86 -9.38 -7.89 -9.89
C ASP A 86 -10.77 -8.42 -9.54
N ALA A 87 -11.78 -7.55 -9.64
CA ALA A 87 -13.16 -7.90 -9.28
C ALA A 87 -13.72 -9.03 -10.15
N ALA A 88 -13.25 -9.17 -11.37
CA ALA A 88 -13.69 -10.21 -12.28
C ALA A 88 -12.88 -11.51 -12.15
N GLY A 89 -11.87 -11.53 -11.27
CA GLY A 89 -11.01 -12.68 -11.11
C GLY A 89 -9.84 -12.74 -12.08
N ASN A 90 -9.64 -11.69 -12.88
CA ASN A 90 -8.51 -11.63 -13.80
C ASN A 90 -7.22 -11.37 -13.03
N THR A 91 -6.14 -12.03 -13.45
CA THR A 91 -4.84 -11.85 -12.82
C THR A 91 -4.17 -10.59 -13.34
N LEU A 92 -3.71 -9.76 -12.41
CA LEU A 92 -2.97 -8.55 -12.69
C LEU A 92 -1.55 -8.71 -12.17
N ASP A 93 -0.63 -7.92 -12.68
CA ASP A 93 0.77 -8.02 -12.28
C ASP A 93 1.19 -6.97 -11.25
N LYS A 94 0.27 -6.11 -10.84
CA LYS A 94 0.57 -5.04 -9.89
C LYS A 94 -0.66 -4.66 -9.07
N LEU A 95 -0.41 -3.99 -7.95
CA LEU A 95 -1.48 -3.40 -7.14
C LEU A 95 -2.09 -2.23 -7.90
N THR A 96 -3.42 -2.13 -7.90
CA THR A 96 -4.10 -1.07 -8.66
C THR A 96 -4.90 -0.10 -7.80
N LEU A 97 -5.66 -0.61 -6.82
CA LEU A 97 -6.52 0.25 -6.02
C LEU A 97 -5.75 1.01 -4.95
N LEU A 98 -4.76 0.37 -4.38
CA LEU A 98 -3.96 0.93 -3.30
C LEU A 98 -2.59 0.29 -3.39
N ASP A 99 -1.54 1.09 -3.28
CA ASP A 99 -0.18 0.58 -3.39
C ASP A 99 0.44 0.19 -2.05
N ARG A 100 -0.36 0.15 -0.99
CA ARG A 100 0.04 -0.45 0.28
C ARG A 100 -0.39 -1.90 0.32
N GLY A 101 0.50 -2.75 0.76
CA GLY A 101 0.24 -4.19 0.77
C GLY A 101 0.91 -4.89 1.91
N PHE A 102 2.08 -5.46 1.68
CA PHE A 102 2.79 -6.27 2.66
C PHE A 102 3.04 -5.47 3.94
N THR A 103 2.58 -5.96 5.07
CA THR A 103 2.65 -5.32 6.39
C THR A 103 2.07 -3.90 6.41
N GLY A 104 1.21 -3.58 5.45
CA GLY A 104 0.60 -2.25 5.33
C GLY A 104 1.51 -1.19 4.74
N HIS A 105 2.74 -1.54 4.38
CA HIS A 105 3.71 -0.60 3.84
C HIS A 105 3.51 -0.35 2.36
N GLU A 106 4.05 0.76 1.90
CA GLU A 106 3.92 1.18 0.52
C GLU A 106 4.87 0.41 -0.39
N HIS A 107 4.33 -0.15 -1.47
CA HIS A 107 5.11 -0.81 -2.51
C HIS A 107 5.52 0.20 -3.56
N LEU A 108 6.83 0.31 -3.78
CA LEU A 108 7.39 1.11 -4.86
C LEU A 108 7.47 0.20 -6.09
N GLN A 109 6.36 0.09 -6.78
CA GLN A 109 6.16 -0.98 -7.76
C GLN A 109 7.07 -0.89 -8.97
N THR A 110 7.49 0.33 -9.33
CA THR A 110 8.37 0.51 -10.48
C THR A 110 9.77 -0.06 -10.26
N VAL A 111 10.19 -0.19 -9.00
CA VAL A 111 11.52 -0.70 -8.66
C VAL A 111 11.47 -2.00 -7.85
N GLY A 112 10.27 -2.48 -7.52
CA GLY A 112 10.11 -3.74 -6.81
C GLY A 112 10.53 -3.70 -5.35
N LEU A 113 10.50 -2.53 -4.72
CA LEU A 113 10.89 -2.37 -3.32
C LEU A 113 9.69 -2.00 -2.47
N ILE A 114 9.82 -2.19 -1.16
CA ILE A 114 8.80 -1.79 -0.20
C ILE A 114 9.40 -0.73 0.72
N ASN A 115 8.72 0.39 0.85
CA ASN A 115 9.16 1.47 1.71
C ASN A 115 8.67 1.20 3.14
N MET A 116 9.58 0.79 4.01
CA MET A 116 9.28 0.50 5.41
C MET A 116 9.84 1.61 6.29
N ASN A 117 9.10 2.73 6.36
CA ASN A 117 9.44 3.85 7.23
C ASN A 117 10.86 4.35 7.01
N ALA A 118 11.13 4.86 5.80
CA ALA A 118 12.42 5.40 5.38
C ALA A 118 13.52 4.37 5.19
N ARG A 119 13.20 3.07 5.31
CA ARG A 119 14.12 2.00 4.94
C ARG A 119 13.52 1.26 3.75
N LEU A 120 14.34 0.97 2.76
CA LEU A 120 13.90 0.24 1.57
C LEU A 120 14.14 -1.25 1.78
N TYR A 121 13.08 -2.02 1.67
CA TYR A 121 13.12 -3.47 1.80
C TYR A 121 12.98 -4.11 0.42
N ASP A 122 13.86 -5.07 0.13
CA ASP A 122 13.81 -5.81 -1.13
C ASP A 122 13.28 -7.21 -0.86
N PRO A 123 12.00 -7.48 -1.22
CA PRO A 123 11.43 -8.80 -0.95
C PRO A 123 12.06 -9.91 -1.79
N ALA A 124 12.66 -9.58 -2.94
CA ALA A 124 13.35 -10.58 -3.75
C ALA A 124 14.66 -11.01 -3.09
N LEU A 125 15.34 -10.09 -2.42
CA LEU A 125 16.60 -10.37 -1.72
C LEU A 125 16.38 -10.70 -0.24
N HIS A 126 15.16 -10.55 0.26
CA HIS A 126 14.77 -10.81 1.64
C HIS A 126 15.55 -9.94 2.64
N ARG A 127 15.85 -8.69 2.26
CA ARG A 127 16.64 -7.83 3.15
C ARG A 127 16.42 -6.36 2.84
N PHE A 128 16.76 -5.54 3.83
CA PHE A 128 16.78 -4.09 3.67
C PHE A 128 18.02 -3.67 2.90
N LEU A 129 17.88 -2.63 2.08
CA LEU A 129 18.98 -2.11 1.29
C LEU A 129 19.84 -1.10 2.05
N GLN A 130 19.31 -0.53 3.13
CA GLN A 130 20.02 0.45 3.94
C GLN A 130 20.19 -0.07 5.36
N PRO A 131 21.23 0.38 6.05
CA PRO A 131 21.37 0.08 7.46
C PRO A 131 20.23 0.68 8.27
N ASP A 132 20.01 0.14 9.45
CA ASP A 132 19.04 0.69 10.39
C ASP A 132 19.45 2.11 10.75
N ASN A 133 18.46 3.02 10.81
CA ASN A 133 18.71 4.40 11.22
C ASN A 133 19.17 4.49 12.67
N TYR A 134 18.82 3.51 13.48
CA TYR A 134 19.33 3.42 14.85
C TYR A 134 20.65 2.68 14.86
N VAL A 135 21.64 3.33 14.30
CA VAL A 135 22.95 2.75 14.30
C VAL A 135 23.44 2.70 15.72
N GLN A 136 23.78 1.51 16.18
CA GLN A 136 24.44 1.36 17.43
C GLN A 136 25.76 2.07 17.31
N GLU A 137 26.18 2.74 18.36
CA GLU A 137 27.44 3.42 18.33
C GLU A 137 28.56 2.40 18.27
N PRO A 138 28.94 1.97 17.12
CA PRO A 138 29.79 0.79 17.05
C PRO A 138 31.22 1.05 17.47
N LEU A 139 31.63 2.28 17.36
CA LEU A 139 33.02 2.59 17.57
C LEU A 139 33.19 3.63 18.62
N LYS A 140 33.11 3.21 19.77
CA LYS A 140 33.31 4.11 20.88
C LYS A 140 34.65 3.86 21.52
#